data_07fc2ef7591bdc7eeb2b7c825774cdeb
#
_entry.id   07fc2ef7591bdc7eeb2b7c825774cdeb
#
_cell.length_a   1.000
_cell.length_b   1.000
_cell.length_c   1.000
_cell.angle_alpha   90.00
_cell.angle_beta   90.00
_cell.angle_gamma   90.00
#
_symmetry.space_group_name_H-M   'P 1'
#
loop_
_entity.id
_entity.type
_entity.pdbx_description
1 polymer ?
#
loop_
_entity_poly.entity_id
_entity_poly.type
_entity_poly.pdbx_seq_one_letter_code
_entity_poly.pdbx_strand_id
1 'polypeptide(L)'
;SGPEVWSYHAANILIHVLAALTLFGLVRRTLARPPLAARFGGQATVLAGAIALVWALHPLQTEAVTYVIQRAESLMGLFFLLTLYAFVRAADAAHPRRWWAVSFLACLLGTGTKEVAALAPVLVFLYDRTFVSGSFHAAWQRHRWVHLSLAATWLPLAWWLAGTGGNRGGTVGFDVGVAWSGYWLTQFEAVTRYLGLACWPYPQVFDYGKITAGGAGPTLLW
;
A
#
# COMPACT_ATOMS: atom_id res chain seq x y z
N SER A 1 -22.35 11.22 14.10
CA SER A 1 -21.96 12.60 13.81
C SER A 1 -22.76 13.02 12.58
N GLY A 2 -23.72 13.91 12.72
CA GLY A 2 -24.66 14.36 11.70
C GLY A 2 -24.04 14.96 10.43
N PRO A 3 -24.63 16.04 9.85
CA PRO A 3 -24.14 16.62 8.59
C PRO A 3 -22.76 17.30 8.69
N GLU A 4 -22.15 17.34 9.87
CA GLU A 4 -20.85 17.95 10.09
C GLU A 4 -19.72 17.01 9.63
N VAL A 5 -19.03 17.38 8.58
CA VAL A 5 -17.96 16.58 7.94
C VAL A 5 -16.60 16.65 8.65
N TRP A 6 -16.41 17.55 9.61
CA TRP A 6 -15.11 17.75 10.27
C TRP A 6 -14.56 16.49 10.95
N SER A 7 -15.44 15.68 11.57
CA SER A 7 -15.04 14.44 12.24
C SER A 7 -14.50 13.39 11.25
N TYR A 8 -15.01 13.38 10.03
CA TYR A 8 -14.51 12.49 8.97
C TYR A 8 -13.13 12.93 8.49
N HIS A 9 -12.90 14.23 8.33
CA HIS A 9 -11.58 14.77 7.98
C HIS A 9 -10.58 14.53 9.09
N ALA A 10 -10.95 14.75 10.35
CA ALA A 10 -10.08 14.47 11.49
C ALA A 10 -9.64 12.99 11.53
N ALA A 11 -10.57 12.06 11.27
CA ALA A 11 -10.25 10.64 11.20
C ALA A 11 -9.28 10.32 10.04
N ASN A 12 -9.50 10.88 8.85
CA ASN A 12 -8.62 10.68 7.70
C ASN A 12 -7.22 11.23 7.97
N ILE A 13 -7.12 12.43 8.54
CA ILE A 13 -5.84 13.03 8.93
C ILE A 13 -5.12 12.15 9.95
N LEU A 14 -5.82 11.65 10.97
CA LEU A 14 -5.23 10.76 11.96
C LEU A 14 -4.67 9.48 11.31
N ILE A 15 -5.44 8.83 10.43
CA ILE A 15 -5.01 7.64 9.70
C ILE A 15 -3.75 7.95 8.87
N HIS A 16 -3.74 9.09 8.19
CA HIS A 16 -2.60 9.51 7.36
C HIS A 16 -1.35 9.78 8.20
N VAL A 17 -1.49 10.48 9.33
CA VAL A 17 -0.38 10.71 10.28
C VAL A 17 0.17 9.38 10.82
N LEU A 18 -0.71 8.44 11.19
CA LEU A 18 -0.28 7.11 11.64
C LEU A 18 0.45 6.34 10.54
N ALA A 19 0.00 6.45 9.29
CA ALA A 19 0.70 5.87 8.14
C ALA A 19 2.08 6.49 7.94
N ALA A 20 2.21 7.82 8.03
CA ALA A 20 3.49 8.53 7.92
C ALA A 20 4.45 8.13 9.06
N LEU A 21 3.98 8.02 10.29
CA LEU A 21 4.78 7.56 11.44
C LEU A 21 5.22 6.09 11.27
N THR A 22 4.35 5.26 10.72
CA THR A 22 4.67 3.85 10.41
C THR A 22 5.73 3.77 9.32
N LEU A 23 5.60 4.57 8.26
CA LEU A 23 6.60 4.69 7.20
C LEU A 23 7.94 5.18 7.75
N PHE A 24 7.93 6.23 8.59
CA PHE A 24 9.13 6.69 9.28
C PHE A 24 9.83 5.56 10.04
N GLY A 25 9.07 4.82 10.84
CA GLY A 25 9.60 3.71 11.63
C GLY A 25 10.16 2.57 10.76
N LEU A 26 9.48 2.25 9.64
CA LEU A 26 9.90 1.26 8.66
C LEU A 26 11.23 1.67 8.00
N VAL A 27 11.28 2.87 7.43
CA VAL A 27 12.47 3.37 6.72
C VAL A 27 13.66 3.49 7.66
N ARG A 28 13.49 4.06 8.86
CA ARG A 28 14.55 4.17 9.85
C ARG A 28 15.18 2.82 10.18
N ARG A 29 14.37 1.78 10.39
CA ARG A 29 14.86 0.43 10.69
C ARG A 29 15.53 -0.20 9.49
N THR A 30 15.02 0.02 8.30
CA THR A 30 15.61 -0.47 7.06
C THR A 30 17.01 0.12 6.83
N LEU A 31 17.16 1.45 7.00
CA LEU A 31 18.45 2.14 6.85
C LEU A 31 19.48 1.74 7.91
N ALA A 32 19.02 1.31 9.09
CA ALA A 32 19.89 0.80 10.16
C ALA A 32 20.26 -0.69 10.00
N ARG A 33 19.79 -1.41 8.98
CA ARG A 33 20.13 -2.83 8.73
C ARG A 33 21.46 -2.99 8.00
N PRO A 34 22.14 -4.14 8.20
CA PRO A 34 23.49 -4.39 7.66
C PRO A 34 23.70 -4.01 6.19
N PRO A 35 22.79 -4.27 5.25
CA PRO A 35 23.01 -3.88 3.85
C PRO A 35 23.16 -2.36 3.64
N LEU A 36 22.55 -1.54 4.51
CA LEU A 36 22.47 -0.09 4.38
C LEU A 36 23.16 0.65 5.52
N ALA A 37 23.35 0.02 6.66
CA ALA A 37 23.83 0.65 7.89
C ALA A 37 25.22 1.29 7.72
N ALA A 38 26.11 0.66 6.96
CA ALA A 38 27.45 1.20 6.71
C ALA A 38 27.42 2.58 6.03
N ARG A 39 26.41 2.81 5.17
CA ARG A 39 26.29 4.07 4.41
C ARG A 39 25.32 5.06 5.07
N PHE A 40 24.24 4.59 5.64
CA PHE A 40 23.10 5.43 6.05
C PHE A 40 22.78 5.35 7.55
N GLY A 41 23.38 4.39 8.29
CA GLY A 41 23.01 4.10 9.68
C GLY A 41 23.12 5.31 10.61
N GLY A 42 24.17 6.10 10.49
CA GLY A 42 24.35 7.33 11.30
C GLY A 42 23.34 8.43 11.04
N GLN A 43 22.71 8.42 9.86
CA GLN A 43 21.69 9.42 9.44
C GLN A 43 20.31 8.82 9.29
N ALA A 44 20.09 7.57 9.69
CA ALA A 44 18.87 6.83 9.45
C ALA A 44 17.61 7.55 9.96
N THR A 45 17.68 8.23 11.10
CA THR A 45 16.55 8.97 11.68
C THR A 45 16.21 10.23 10.86
N VAL A 46 17.22 10.99 10.44
CA VAL A 46 17.01 12.23 9.66
C VAL A 46 16.48 11.88 8.26
N LEU A 47 17.09 10.91 7.59
CA LEU A 47 16.66 10.46 6.27
C LEU A 47 15.25 9.88 6.30
N ALA A 48 14.94 9.05 7.29
CA ALA A 48 13.60 8.48 7.45
C ALA A 48 12.56 9.57 7.72
N GLY A 49 12.90 10.59 8.52
CA GLY A 49 12.04 11.74 8.77
C GLY A 49 11.77 12.54 7.50
N ALA A 50 12.81 12.83 6.71
CA ALA A 50 12.67 13.53 5.44
C ALA A 50 11.80 12.75 4.45
N ILE A 51 12.03 11.43 4.29
CA ILE A 51 11.24 10.57 3.40
C ILE A 51 9.77 10.53 3.84
N ALA A 52 9.51 10.35 5.14
CA ALA A 52 8.15 10.30 5.66
C ALA A 52 7.42 11.64 5.50
N LEU A 53 8.11 12.78 5.69
CA LEU A 53 7.56 14.12 5.49
C LEU A 53 7.25 14.39 4.01
N VAL A 54 8.18 14.06 3.10
CA VAL A 54 7.95 14.20 1.65
C VAL A 54 6.74 13.36 1.24
N TRP A 55 6.63 12.12 1.71
CA TRP A 55 5.48 11.27 1.42
C TRP A 55 4.19 11.83 2.01
N ALA A 56 4.20 12.28 3.26
CA ALA A 56 3.00 12.79 3.94
C ALA A 56 2.48 14.10 3.34
N LEU A 57 3.37 14.96 2.86
CA LEU A 57 3.03 16.25 2.27
C LEU A 57 2.86 16.19 0.76
N HIS A 58 3.07 15.01 0.15
CA HIS A 58 3.00 14.88 -1.30
C HIS A 58 1.58 15.12 -1.82
N PRO A 59 1.41 15.97 -2.85
CA PRO A 59 0.07 16.30 -3.38
C PRO A 59 -0.77 15.11 -3.84
N LEU A 60 -0.17 13.99 -4.26
CA LEU A 60 -0.90 12.77 -4.59
C LEU A 60 -1.68 12.17 -3.39
N GLN A 61 -1.33 12.54 -2.15
CA GLN A 61 -2.05 12.07 -0.96
C GLN A 61 -3.32 12.89 -0.67
N THR A 62 -3.50 14.04 -1.36
CA THR A 62 -4.60 14.97 -1.07
C THR A 62 -5.95 14.28 -1.23
N GLU A 63 -6.16 13.52 -2.30
CA GLU A 63 -7.42 12.81 -2.52
C GLU A 63 -7.73 11.82 -1.39
N ALA A 64 -6.76 11.00 -1.01
CA ALA A 64 -6.92 9.99 0.04
C ALA A 64 -7.20 10.60 1.43
N VAL A 65 -6.74 11.84 1.69
CA VAL A 65 -6.91 12.53 2.98
C VAL A 65 -8.15 13.39 3.02
N THR A 66 -8.41 14.17 1.97
CA THR A 66 -9.48 15.17 1.96
C THR A 66 -10.82 14.62 1.50
N TYR A 67 -10.82 13.61 0.63
CA TYR A 67 -12.06 13.04 0.13
C TYR A 67 -12.61 11.98 1.07
N VAL A 68 -13.79 12.23 1.64
CA VAL A 68 -14.36 11.41 2.73
C VAL A 68 -14.58 9.94 2.33
N ILE A 69 -14.92 9.69 1.06
CA ILE A 69 -15.17 8.32 0.55
C ILE A 69 -13.87 7.53 0.44
N GLN A 70 -12.73 8.18 0.23
CA GLN A 70 -11.42 7.54 0.04
C GLN A 70 -10.74 7.07 1.34
N ARG A 71 -11.49 7.02 2.44
CA ARG A 71 -10.99 6.48 3.73
C ARG A 71 -10.45 5.07 3.59
N ALA A 72 -11.04 4.25 2.72
CA ALA A 72 -10.58 2.90 2.46
C ALA A 72 -9.15 2.88 1.90
N GLU A 73 -8.77 3.86 1.06
CA GLU A 73 -7.40 3.99 0.55
C GLU A 73 -6.41 4.30 1.67
N SER A 74 -6.72 5.31 2.50
CA SER A 74 -5.86 5.70 3.62
C SER A 74 -5.69 4.57 4.64
N LEU A 75 -6.77 3.86 4.98
CA LEU A 75 -6.73 2.70 5.88
C LEU A 75 -5.94 1.54 5.29
N MET A 76 -6.15 1.22 4.01
CA MET A 76 -5.38 0.21 3.31
C MET A 76 -3.90 0.55 3.34
N GLY A 77 -3.52 1.78 3.03
CA GLY A 77 -2.13 2.26 3.08
C GLY A 77 -1.51 2.13 4.48
N LEU A 78 -2.25 2.51 5.52
CA LEU A 78 -1.81 2.33 6.91
C LEU A 78 -1.58 0.85 7.25
N PHE A 79 -2.54 -0.02 6.96
CA PHE A 79 -2.42 -1.45 7.27
C PHE A 79 -1.33 -2.13 6.45
N PHE A 80 -1.15 -1.72 5.20
CA PHE A 80 -0.07 -2.20 4.34
C PHE A 80 1.31 -1.86 4.93
N LEU A 81 1.53 -0.60 5.31
CA LEU A 81 2.77 -0.16 5.95
C LEU A 81 2.96 -0.82 7.32
N LEU A 82 1.89 -0.97 8.09
CA LEU A 82 1.93 -1.60 9.41
C LEU A 82 2.28 -3.09 9.31
N THR A 83 1.82 -3.79 8.28
CA THR A 83 2.19 -5.19 8.01
C THR A 83 3.70 -5.33 7.85
N LEU A 84 4.30 -4.50 6.99
CA LEU A 84 5.75 -4.48 6.78
C LEU A 84 6.51 -4.05 8.03
N TYR A 85 6.09 -2.96 8.67
CA TYR A 85 6.72 -2.44 9.87
C TYR A 85 6.73 -3.46 11.02
N ALA A 86 5.60 -4.13 11.24
CA ALA A 86 5.48 -5.13 12.29
C ALA A 86 6.36 -6.35 12.01
N PHE A 87 6.46 -6.81 10.74
CA PHE A 87 7.40 -7.84 10.35
C PHE A 87 8.86 -7.44 10.65
N VAL A 88 9.24 -6.21 10.28
CA VAL A 88 10.59 -5.68 10.53
C VAL A 88 10.87 -5.61 12.03
N ARG A 89 9.89 -5.17 12.82
CA ARG A 89 9.98 -5.15 14.29
C ARG A 89 10.14 -6.55 14.87
N ALA A 90 9.42 -7.52 14.34
CA ALA A 90 9.52 -8.91 14.78
C ALA A 90 10.93 -9.48 14.55
N ALA A 91 11.52 -9.17 13.39
CA ALA A 91 12.88 -9.64 13.04
C ALA A 91 13.96 -9.13 14.01
N ASP A 92 13.72 -7.98 14.67
CA ASP A 92 14.66 -7.37 15.63
C ASP A 92 14.30 -7.60 17.10
N ALA A 93 13.14 -8.17 17.39
CA ALA A 93 12.60 -8.25 18.74
C ALA A 93 13.04 -9.52 19.48
N ALA A 94 13.32 -9.41 20.78
CA ALA A 94 13.53 -10.57 21.66
C ALA A 94 12.28 -11.46 21.74
N HIS A 95 11.09 -10.86 21.69
CA HIS A 95 9.80 -11.54 21.69
C HIS A 95 9.01 -11.25 20.41
N PRO A 96 9.31 -11.93 19.29
CA PRO A 96 8.77 -11.61 17.97
C PRO A 96 7.27 -11.91 17.82
N ARG A 97 6.71 -12.83 18.62
CA ARG A 97 5.32 -13.33 18.48
C ARG A 97 4.27 -12.20 18.44
N ARG A 98 4.44 -11.17 19.30
CA ARG A 98 3.50 -10.02 19.34
C ARG A 98 3.52 -9.26 18.03
N TRP A 99 4.70 -9.04 17.46
CA TRP A 99 4.86 -8.31 16.21
C TRP A 99 4.40 -9.14 15.01
N TRP A 100 4.59 -10.45 15.02
CA TRP A 100 4.00 -11.33 13.99
C TRP A 100 2.47 -11.30 14.05
N ALA A 101 1.87 -11.32 15.23
CA ALA A 101 0.43 -11.17 15.37
C ALA A 101 -0.07 -9.82 14.84
N VAL A 102 0.64 -8.72 15.14
CA VAL A 102 0.33 -7.38 14.60
C VAL A 102 0.46 -7.38 13.07
N SER A 103 1.52 -7.98 12.51
CA SER A 103 1.71 -8.08 11.06
C SER A 103 0.58 -8.86 10.40
N PHE A 104 0.18 -10.00 10.96
CA PHE A 104 -0.94 -10.79 10.46
C PHE A 104 -2.27 -10.03 10.51
N LEU A 105 -2.60 -9.43 11.65
CA LEU A 105 -3.83 -8.67 11.83
C LEU A 105 -3.89 -7.45 10.91
N ALA A 106 -2.78 -6.73 10.77
CA ALA A 106 -2.71 -5.61 9.83
C ALA A 106 -2.90 -6.07 8.38
N CYS A 107 -2.28 -7.18 7.98
CA CYS A 107 -2.47 -7.76 6.65
C CYS A 107 -3.93 -8.15 6.41
N LEU A 108 -4.56 -8.82 7.37
CA LEU A 108 -5.96 -9.24 7.29
C LEU A 108 -6.92 -8.05 7.20
N LEU A 109 -6.73 -7.04 8.04
CA LEU A 109 -7.53 -5.81 8.00
C LEU A 109 -7.30 -5.02 6.71
N GLY A 110 -6.07 -4.96 6.22
CA GLY A 110 -5.73 -4.33 4.95
C GLY A 110 -6.43 -4.99 3.77
N THR A 111 -6.36 -6.33 3.65
CA THR A 111 -7.03 -7.08 2.58
C THR A 111 -8.56 -6.99 2.68
N GLY A 112 -9.11 -6.90 3.90
CA GLY A 112 -10.53 -6.63 4.13
C GLY A 112 -10.95 -5.20 3.79
N THR A 113 -10.02 -4.24 3.79
CA THR A 113 -10.29 -2.84 3.42
C THR A 113 -10.25 -2.66 1.90
N LYS A 114 -9.22 -3.17 1.24
CA LYS A 114 -9.06 -3.11 -0.21
C LYS A 114 -8.16 -4.24 -0.71
N GLU A 115 -8.51 -4.85 -1.86
CA GLU A 115 -7.80 -6.01 -2.42
C GLU A 115 -6.34 -5.73 -2.77
N VAL A 116 -5.95 -4.49 -3.04
CA VAL A 116 -4.56 -4.09 -3.30
C VAL A 116 -3.63 -4.47 -2.15
N ALA A 117 -4.14 -4.50 -0.91
CA ALA A 117 -3.37 -4.95 0.24
C ALA A 117 -2.95 -6.43 0.17
N ALA A 118 -3.54 -7.24 -0.71
CA ALA A 118 -3.11 -8.62 -0.99
C ALA A 118 -1.66 -8.72 -1.51
N LEU A 119 -1.05 -7.62 -1.92
CA LEU A 119 0.37 -7.56 -2.26
C LEU A 119 1.29 -7.54 -1.02
N ALA A 120 0.78 -7.23 0.17
CA ALA A 120 1.60 -7.10 1.38
C ALA A 120 2.39 -8.38 1.72
N PRO A 121 1.83 -9.62 1.66
CA PRO A 121 2.59 -10.84 1.89
C PRO A 121 3.78 -11.00 0.95
N VAL A 122 3.60 -10.65 -0.33
CA VAL A 122 4.67 -10.71 -1.35
C VAL A 122 5.79 -9.73 -1.00
N LEU A 123 5.44 -8.49 -0.65
CA LEU A 123 6.42 -7.47 -0.29
C LEU A 123 7.14 -7.79 1.03
N VAL A 124 6.45 -8.41 2.00
CA VAL A 124 7.09 -8.91 3.22
C VAL A 124 8.12 -9.98 2.88
N PHE A 125 7.81 -10.91 1.96
CA PHE A 125 8.74 -11.96 1.55
C PHE A 125 9.95 -11.39 0.79
N LEU A 126 9.73 -10.43 -0.10
CA LEU A 126 10.81 -9.71 -0.79
C LEU A 126 11.67 -8.90 0.18
N TYR A 127 11.06 -8.24 1.15
CA TYR A 127 11.76 -7.51 2.20
C TYR A 127 12.62 -8.44 3.06
N ASP A 128 12.06 -9.58 3.48
CA ASP A 128 12.79 -10.60 4.24
C ASP A 128 14.02 -11.09 3.48
N ARG A 129 13.83 -11.46 2.22
CA ARG A 129 14.92 -11.87 1.32
C ARG A 129 16.02 -10.83 1.21
N THR A 130 15.65 -9.57 1.10
CA THR A 130 16.60 -8.49 0.75
C THR A 130 17.30 -7.92 1.98
N PHE A 131 16.59 -7.70 3.08
CA PHE A 131 17.08 -6.96 4.23
C PHE A 131 17.24 -7.77 5.51
N VAL A 132 16.72 -9.01 5.57
CA VAL A 132 16.76 -9.83 6.79
C VAL A 132 17.52 -11.11 6.60
N SER A 133 17.12 -11.92 5.61
CA SER A 133 17.63 -13.29 5.44
C SER A 133 18.67 -13.45 4.33
N GLY A 134 18.78 -12.49 3.40
CA GLY A 134 19.78 -12.47 2.32
C GLY A 134 19.47 -13.33 1.10
N SER A 135 18.59 -14.35 1.22
CA SER A 135 18.17 -15.19 0.09
C SER A 135 16.74 -15.69 0.26
N PHE A 136 16.07 -16.08 -0.83
CA PHE A 136 14.73 -16.67 -0.78
C PHE A 136 14.68 -17.96 0.02
N HIS A 137 15.70 -18.80 -0.13
CA HIS A 137 15.79 -20.05 0.61
C HIS A 137 15.90 -19.81 2.12
N ALA A 138 16.77 -18.92 2.55
CA ALA A 138 16.95 -18.57 3.95
C ALA A 138 15.68 -17.91 4.54
N ALA A 139 15.04 -17.01 3.80
CA ALA A 139 13.79 -16.38 4.21
C ALA A 139 12.68 -17.41 4.44
N TRP A 140 12.55 -18.37 3.50
CA TRP A 140 11.59 -19.45 3.62
C TRP A 140 11.90 -20.37 4.82
N GLN A 141 13.14 -20.82 4.97
CA GLN A 141 13.50 -21.70 6.10
C GLN A 141 13.27 -21.03 7.45
N ARG A 142 13.64 -19.74 7.55
CA ARG A 142 13.59 -19.00 8.82
C ARG A 142 12.19 -18.57 9.22
N HIS A 143 11.38 -18.08 8.27
CA HIS A 143 10.10 -17.43 8.56
C HIS A 143 8.91 -18.03 7.80
N ARG A 144 9.01 -19.29 7.32
CA ARG A 144 7.94 -19.95 6.51
C ARG A 144 6.55 -19.83 7.13
N TRP A 145 6.43 -20.04 8.44
CA TRP A 145 5.13 -19.97 9.10
C TRP A 145 4.54 -18.56 9.14
N VAL A 146 5.38 -17.54 9.20
CA VAL A 146 4.95 -16.15 9.09
C VAL A 146 4.49 -15.87 7.66
N HIS A 147 5.27 -16.27 6.65
CA HIS A 147 4.88 -16.08 5.24
C HIS A 147 3.62 -16.85 4.89
N LEU A 148 3.46 -18.08 5.36
CA LEU A 148 2.23 -18.86 5.18
C LEU A 148 1.03 -18.23 5.89
N SER A 149 1.20 -17.71 7.09
CA SER A 149 0.11 -17.04 7.81
C SER A 149 -0.33 -15.75 7.08
N LEU A 150 0.62 -14.96 6.58
CA LEU A 150 0.30 -13.78 5.77
C LEU A 150 -0.39 -14.17 4.44
N ALA A 151 0.09 -15.20 3.74
CA ALA A 151 -0.56 -15.70 2.54
C ALA A 151 -1.97 -16.25 2.81
N ALA A 152 -2.21 -16.81 4.01
CA ALA A 152 -3.55 -17.27 4.39
C ALA A 152 -4.60 -16.16 4.44
N THR A 153 -4.21 -14.88 4.52
CA THR A 153 -5.13 -13.74 4.40
C THR A 153 -5.78 -13.64 3.00
N TRP A 154 -5.23 -14.33 2.00
CA TRP A 154 -5.84 -14.44 0.68
C TRP A 154 -7.08 -15.35 0.66
N LEU A 155 -7.21 -16.29 1.59
CA LEU A 155 -8.34 -17.22 1.63
C LEU A 155 -9.69 -16.51 1.84
N PRO A 156 -9.88 -15.66 2.86
CA PRO A 156 -11.11 -14.90 3.02
C PRO A 156 -11.35 -13.94 1.85
N LEU A 157 -10.31 -13.34 1.27
CA LEU A 157 -10.42 -12.50 0.09
C LEU A 157 -10.90 -13.31 -1.13
N ALA A 158 -10.30 -14.47 -1.38
CA ALA A 158 -10.69 -15.34 -2.49
C ALA A 158 -12.13 -15.86 -2.32
N TRP A 159 -12.51 -16.25 -1.10
CA TRP A 159 -13.87 -16.68 -0.80
C TRP A 159 -14.90 -15.57 -1.06
N TRP A 160 -14.58 -14.34 -0.64
CA TRP A 160 -15.45 -13.20 -0.88
C TRP A 160 -15.56 -12.83 -2.37
N LEU A 161 -14.45 -12.84 -3.11
CA LEU A 161 -14.44 -12.60 -4.57
C LEU A 161 -15.24 -13.67 -5.32
N ALA A 162 -15.11 -14.94 -4.93
CA ALA A 162 -15.88 -16.03 -5.53
C ALA A 162 -17.39 -15.87 -5.28
N GLY A 163 -17.78 -15.41 -4.08
CA GLY A 163 -19.19 -15.18 -3.72
C GLY A 163 -19.83 -13.97 -4.42
N THR A 164 -19.04 -12.99 -4.83
CA THR A 164 -19.54 -11.78 -5.53
C THR A 164 -19.44 -11.87 -7.05
N GLY A 165 -18.95 -12.98 -7.60
CA GLY A 165 -18.73 -13.13 -9.04
C GLY A 165 -17.72 -12.14 -9.63
N GLY A 166 -16.89 -11.50 -8.79
CA GLY A 166 -15.93 -10.47 -9.21
C GLY A 166 -16.58 -9.13 -9.59
N ASN A 167 -17.89 -9.00 -9.45
CA ASN A 167 -18.63 -7.79 -9.80
C ASN A 167 -18.86 -6.92 -8.56
N ARG A 168 -18.29 -5.71 -8.55
CA ARG A 168 -18.47 -4.72 -7.49
C ARG A 168 -19.42 -3.61 -7.95
N GLY A 169 -20.70 -3.86 -7.76
CA GLY A 169 -21.73 -2.84 -8.02
C GLY A 169 -21.86 -2.38 -9.47
N GLY A 170 -21.45 -3.23 -10.45
CA GLY A 170 -21.57 -2.93 -11.87
C GLY A 170 -20.58 -1.90 -12.43
N THR A 171 -19.64 -1.42 -11.62
CA THR A 171 -18.65 -0.41 -12.03
C THR A 171 -17.26 -0.97 -12.33
N VAL A 172 -16.93 -2.13 -11.74
CA VAL A 172 -15.63 -2.81 -11.89
C VAL A 172 -15.86 -4.32 -11.95
N GLY A 173 -15.30 -5.01 -12.90
CA GLY A 173 -15.38 -6.48 -13.03
C GLY A 173 -15.31 -6.94 -14.47
N PHE A 174 -15.38 -8.27 -14.65
CA PHE A 174 -15.54 -8.88 -15.95
C PHE A 174 -16.95 -8.54 -16.48
N ASP A 175 -17.10 -8.24 -17.76
CA ASP A 175 -18.38 -7.88 -18.44
C ASP A 175 -18.89 -6.44 -18.29
N VAL A 176 -18.03 -5.47 -17.93
CA VAL A 176 -18.40 -4.05 -17.87
C VAL A 176 -18.28 -3.33 -19.24
N GLY A 177 -18.24 -4.11 -20.33
CA GLY A 177 -18.20 -3.55 -21.70
C GLY A 177 -16.84 -3.05 -22.16
N VAL A 178 -15.78 -3.28 -21.39
CA VAL A 178 -14.38 -2.97 -21.75
C VAL A 178 -13.64 -4.28 -22.04
N ALA A 179 -13.07 -4.40 -23.24
CA ALA A 179 -12.23 -5.53 -23.58
C ALA A 179 -11.01 -5.57 -22.62
N TRP A 180 -10.68 -6.77 -22.11
CA TRP A 180 -9.56 -6.95 -21.18
C TRP A 180 -8.23 -6.41 -21.74
N SER A 181 -7.99 -6.53 -23.05
CA SER A 181 -6.80 -5.98 -23.72
C SER A 181 -6.78 -4.44 -23.68
N GLY A 182 -7.90 -3.79 -23.92
CA GLY A 182 -8.03 -2.34 -23.80
C GLY A 182 -7.81 -1.85 -22.36
N TYR A 183 -8.33 -2.61 -21.38
CA TYR A 183 -8.10 -2.32 -19.97
C TYR A 183 -6.60 -2.38 -19.61
N TRP A 184 -5.89 -3.44 -20.01
CA TRP A 184 -4.45 -3.57 -19.75
C TRP A 184 -3.63 -2.45 -20.40
N LEU A 185 -3.92 -2.09 -21.65
CA LEU A 185 -3.24 -0.99 -22.33
C LEU A 185 -3.45 0.34 -21.59
N THR A 186 -4.66 0.59 -21.11
CA THR A 186 -4.97 1.77 -20.29
C THR A 186 -4.17 1.77 -18.97
N GLN A 187 -3.97 0.58 -18.36
CA GLN A 187 -3.17 0.50 -17.12
C GLN A 187 -1.70 0.86 -17.34
N PHE A 188 -1.08 0.50 -18.47
CA PHE A 188 0.29 0.93 -18.76
C PHE A 188 0.42 2.44 -18.86
N GLU A 189 -0.55 3.09 -19.51
CA GLU A 189 -0.60 4.55 -19.58
C GLU A 189 -0.81 5.16 -18.19
N ALA A 190 -1.77 4.66 -17.41
CA ALA A 190 -2.05 5.12 -16.07
C ALA A 190 -0.83 5.00 -15.15
N VAL A 191 -0.13 3.85 -15.15
CA VAL A 191 1.09 3.63 -14.35
C VAL A 191 2.18 4.63 -14.74
N THR A 192 2.41 4.84 -16.05
CA THR A 192 3.41 5.80 -16.52
C THR A 192 3.08 7.23 -16.06
N ARG A 193 1.81 7.60 -16.12
CA ARG A 193 1.33 8.92 -15.66
C ARG A 193 1.49 9.08 -14.15
N TYR A 194 1.13 8.07 -13.35
CA TYR A 194 1.32 8.09 -11.90
C TYR A 194 2.79 8.18 -11.49
N LEU A 195 3.70 7.49 -12.20
CA LEU A 195 5.13 7.63 -11.98
C LEU A 195 5.61 9.06 -12.28
N GLY A 196 5.10 9.69 -13.34
CA GLY A 196 5.34 11.10 -13.63
C GLY A 196 4.86 12.01 -12.51
N LEU A 197 3.62 11.85 -12.06
CA LEU A 197 3.01 12.62 -10.97
C LEU A 197 3.71 12.40 -9.61
N ALA A 198 4.30 11.23 -9.38
CA ALA A 198 5.09 10.97 -8.18
C ALA A 198 6.40 11.78 -8.14
N CYS A 199 6.93 12.19 -9.31
CA CYS A 199 8.11 13.05 -9.40
C CYS A 199 7.73 14.52 -9.53
N TRP A 200 6.68 14.82 -10.29
CA TRP A 200 6.19 16.17 -10.55
C TRP A 200 4.66 16.19 -10.48
N PRO A 201 4.07 16.55 -9.33
CA PRO A 201 2.64 16.39 -9.04
C PRO A 201 1.76 17.47 -9.73
N TYR A 202 1.97 17.72 -11.01
CA TYR A 202 1.21 18.67 -11.80
C TYR A 202 1.15 18.26 -13.30
N PRO A 203 -0.01 18.41 -13.97
CA PRO A 203 -1.33 18.74 -13.40
C PRO A 203 -1.96 17.53 -12.69
N GLN A 204 -2.71 17.79 -11.60
CA GLN A 204 -3.54 16.78 -10.97
C GLN A 204 -4.97 16.87 -11.51
N VAL A 205 -5.53 15.73 -11.91
CA VAL A 205 -6.92 15.62 -12.40
C VAL A 205 -7.65 14.69 -11.45
N PHE A 206 -8.78 15.14 -10.93
CA PHE A 206 -9.58 14.39 -9.95
C PHE A 206 -10.17 13.11 -10.57
N ASP A 207 -10.65 13.17 -11.81
CA ASP A 207 -11.17 12.02 -12.54
C ASP A 207 -10.88 12.18 -14.03
N TYR A 208 -10.23 11.19 -14.61
CA TYR A 208 -9.93 11.15 -16.05
C TYR A 208 -11.11 10.66 -16.91
N GLY A 209 -12.23 10.29 -16.29
CA GLY A 209 -13.39 9.74 -16.97
C GLY A 209 -13.14 8.34 -17.57
N LYS A 210 -14.03 7.90 -18.46
CA LYS A 210 -13.90 6.62 -19.17
C LYS A 210 -12.98 6.77 -20.38
N ILE A 211 -11.67 6.77 -20.17
CA ILE A 211 -10.68 6.73 -21.24
C ILE A 211 -10.31 5.28 -21.46
N THR A 212 -10.67 4.71 -22.61
CA THR A 212 -10.17 3.40 -23.05
C THR A 212 -9.14 3.61 -24.16
N ALA A 213 -7.97 2.97 -24.03
CA ALA A 213 -6.98 2.97 -25.09
C ALA A 213 -7.59 2.37 -26.38
N GLY A 214 -7.69 3.16 -27.43
CA GLY A 214 -8.31 2.77 -28.71
C GLY A 214 -9.65 3.44 -29.03
N GLY A 215 -10.23 4.21 -28.13
CA GLY A 215 -11.35 5.10 -28.42
C GLY A 215 -10.84 6.50 -28.80
N ALA A 216 -11.29 7.02 -29.95
CA ALA A 216 -11.11 8.42 -30.33
C ALA A 216 -11.95 9.31 -29.37
N GLY A 217 -11.55 9.38 -28.11
CA GLY A 217 -11.96 10.41 -27.18
C GLY A 217 -11.06 11.64 -27.38
N PRO A 218 -11.55 12.86 -27.10
CA PRO A 218 -10.73 14.03 -27.26
C PRO A 218 -9.45 13.86 -26.44
N THR A 219 -8.32 13.84 -27.11
CA THR A 219 -7.01 14.02 -26.50
C THR A 219 -7.09 15.31 -25.70
N LEU A 220 -7.28 15.22 -24.41
CA LEU A 220 -7.06 16.32 -23.49
C LEU A 220 -5.56 16.62 -23.50
N LEU A 221 -5.14 17.41 -24.48
CA LEU A 221 -3.92 18.17 -24.45
C LEU A 221 -4.07 19.22 -23.34
N TRP A 222 -3.42 18.99 -22.23
CA TRP A 222 -3.10 19.99 -21.19
C TRP A 222 -1.68 19.81 -20.72
#